data_45eed5dcc9e5ed1dcb76d1b2a59b8c25
#
_entry.id   45eed5dcc9e5ed1dcb76d1b2a59b8c25
#
_cell.length_a   1.000
_cell.length_b   1.000
_cell.length_c   1.000
_cell.angle_alpha   90.00
_cell.angle_beta   90.00
_cell.angle_gamma   90.00
#
_symmetry.space_group_name_H-M   'P 1'
#
loop_
_entity.id
_entity.type
_entity.pdbx_description
1 polymer ?
#
loop_
_entity_poly.entity_id
_entity_poly.type
_entity_poly.pdbx_seq_one_letter_code
_entity_poly.pdbx_strand_id
1 'polypeptide(L)'
;MFQVDGIAGANDHTRDSEKDAALAMVSDVAQEIDPIVAKRVLRKIDLYFMPAMLIGYGMVYYDKAILGSASLFGMTADLALEVVDHSAFPALVDTSRLSWATSIFYFGMLAGLYPMTFILQKFDVRYVLGPVVLLWAIVCAATAGVTSWRGLFVQRFFLGVIESVIPTSFMTIVSSYYTQEEQALRQAWWFSGTGWFTIIGGALNYGFGQITSDCLTRWQYIYILAGAMTFLFGLWCCAMPNSPVSAWFLTPEERIIAIERLRKGQTGIRCQKIKLDQIKESFTDIKVYLVAIMMAAAYTINGAISGYGPLIVSTFGYDTLDSILFQFPVGGVCVIFIPLCGYIPTVIPNTRIPMLIACCLPVIAGCAMIWKSQWGYQPATPVVGYALTGFFGPVVSLIITIGASNVAGATKKTVMAATVFVAYTVGNIIGPQLINSSTKAQHYPELWTGLIICYCITITAAVALYVVLWRENRLRSTLELDEVQRDKIAFDDLTDKQNPFFRYAL
;
A
#
# COMPACT_ATOMS: atom_id res chain seq x y z
N MET A 1 23.16 -18.48 -29.19
CA MET A 1 22.19 -17.90 -30.13
C MET A 1 21.03 -18.88 -30.18
N PHE A 2 20.14 -18.83 -29.15
CA PHE A 2 18.95 -19.68 -29.07
C PHE A 2 17.75 -18.80 -29.42
N GLN A 3 17.03 -19.24 -30.43
CA GLN A 3 15.81 -18.65 -30.94
C GLN A 3 14.71 -18.67 -29.86
N VAL A 4 14.24 -17.50 -29.43
CA VAL A 4 13.17 -17.31 -28.45
C VAL A 4 11.89 -16.82 -29.17
N ASP A 5 11.69 -17.19 -30.40
CA ASP A 5 10.59 -16.66 -31.25
C ASP A 5 9.26 -17.41 -31.11
N GLY A 6 9.21 -18.52 -30.32
CA GLY A 6 8.02 -19.38 -30.21
C GLY A 6 7.00 -19.01 -29.13
N ILE A 7 7.38 -18.20 -28.13
CA ILE A 7 6.51 -17.93 -26.96
C ILE A 7 5.85 -16.53 -27.01
N ALA A 8 6.38 -15.61 -27.81
CA ALA A 8 5.83 -14.27 -27.97
C ALA A 8 4.50 -14.23 -28.78
N GLY A 9 4.30 -15.15 -29.72
CA GLY A 9 3.15 -15.14 -30.61
C GLY A 9 1.82 -15.63 -29.98
N ALA A 10 1.87 -16.49 -28.99
CA ALA A 10 0.64 -17.07 -28.41
C ALA A 10 -0.09 -16.14 -27.42
N ASN A 11 0.62 -15.18 -26.79
CA ASN A 11 0.05 -14.26 -25.80
C ASN A 11 -0.46 -12.94 -26.38
N ASP A 12 0.02 -12.54 -27.56
CA ASP A 12 -0.54 -11.40 -28.31
C ASP A 12 -1.94 -11.72 -28.83
N HIS A 13 -2.18 -12.96 -29.25
CA HIS A 13 -3.50 -13.41 -29.74
C HIS A 13 -4.60 -13.41 -28.68
N THR A 14 -4.30 -13.65 -27.39
CA THR A 14 -5.32 -13.65 -26.33
C THR A 14 -5.73 -12.24 -25.92
N ARG A 15 -4.81 -11.28 -25.91
CA ARG A 15 -5.10 -9.87 -25.60
C ARG A 15 -5.76 -9.12 -26.76
N ASP A 16 -5.35 -9.42 -27.97
CA ASP A 16 -6.04 -8.91 -29.17
C ASP A 16 -7.44 -9.51 -29.25
N SER A 17 -7.65 -10.77 -28.89
CA SER A 17 -8.97 -11.38 -28.83
C SER A 17 -9.91 -10.75 -27.78
N GLU A 18 -9.42 -10.27 -26.63
CA GLU A 18 -10.26 -9.54 -25.65
C GLU A 18 -10.60 -8.12 -26.13
N LYS A 19 -9.67 -7.43 -26.80
CA LYS A 19 -9.94 -6.14 -27.46
C LYS A 19 -10.93 -6.29 -28.60
N ASP A 20 -10.72 -7.29 -29.43
CA ASP A 20 -11.61 -7.59 -30.54
C ASP A 20 -12.99 -8.03 -30.04
N ALA A 21 -13.06 -8.80 -28.95
CA ALA A 21 -14.31 -9.16 -28.29
C ALA A 21 -15.00 -7.94 -27.65
N ALA A 22 -14.25 -7.02 -27.03
CA ALA A 22 -14.79 -5.76 -26.51
C ALA A 22 -15.31 -4.85 -27.64
N LEU A 23 -14.56 -4.73 -28.74
CA LEU A 23 -14.97 -3.98 -29.92
C LEU A 23 -16.19 -4.62 -30.63
N ALA A 24 -16.24 -5.95 -30.68
CA ALA A 24 -17.38 -6.68 -31.24
C ALA A 24 -18.66 -6.58 -30.39
N MET A 25 -18.52 -6.38 -29.07
CA MET A 25 -19.65 -6.19 -28.16
C MET A 25 -20.21 -4.77 -28.15
N VAL A 26 -19.42 -3.78 -28.56
CA VAL A 26 -19.81 -2.37 -28.58
C VAL A 26 -20.21 -2.01 -30.03
N SER A 27 -21.49 -1.71 -30.25
CA SER A 27 -21.94 -1.18 -31.54
C SER A 27 -21.27 0.17 -31.83
N ASP A 28 -21.03 0.47 -33.14
CA ASP A 28 -20.39 1.72 -33.60
C ASP A 28 -21.14 3.00 -33.20
N VAL A 29 -22.35 2.88 -32.67
CA VAL A 29 -23.18 3.99 -32.19
C VAL A 29 -23.06 4.03 -30.69
N ALA A 30 -22.51 5.13 -30.12
CA ALA A 30 -22.48 5.40 -28.70
C ALA A 30 -23.90 5.35 -28.12
N GLN A 31 -24.24 4.28 -27.42
CA GLN A 31 -25.52 4.18 -26.73
C GLN A 31 -25.53 5.16 -25.55
N GLU A 32 -26.57 6.00 -25.45
CA GLU A 32 -26.83 6.76 -24.23
C GLU A 32 -27.14 5.78 -23.09
N ILE A 33 -26.21 5.62 -22.17
CA ILE A 33 -26.38 4.76 -21.00
C ILE A 33 -27.26 5.50 -19.99
N ASP A 34 -28.34 4.88 -19.57
CA ASP A 34 -29.13 5.36 -18.44
C ASP A 34 -28.24 5.45 -17.17
N PRO A 35 -28.09 6.64 -16.56
CA PRO A 35 -27.28 6.84 -15.37
C PRO A 35 -27.68 5.92 -14.19
N ILE A 36 -28.95 5.52 -14.11
CA ILE A 36 -29.45 4.64 -13.05
C ILE A 36 -28.90 3.22 -13.26
N VAL A 37 -28.90 2.74 -14.49
CA VAL A 37 -28.38 1.41 -14.84
C VAL A 37 -26.87 1.38 -14.67
N ALA A 38 -26.16 2.43 -15.10
CA ALA A 38 -24.72 2.57 -14.91
C ALA A 38 -24.32 2.49 -13.43
N LYS A 39 -25.06 3.17 -12.53
CA LYS A 39 -24.84 3.10 -11.08
C LYS A 39 -25.13 1.72 -10.50
N ARG A 40 -26.12 0.99 -11.04
CA ARG A 40 -26.42 -0.38 -10.61
C ARG A 40 -25.28 -1.35 -10.97
N VAL A 41 -24.77 -1.25 -12.20
CA VAL A 41 -23.62 -2.05 -12.65
C VAL A 41 -22.39 -1.73 -11.82
N LEU A 42 -22.10 -0.45 -11.57
CA LEU A 42 -21.00 -0.01 -10.72
C LEU A 42 -21.11 -0.60 -9.30
N ARG A 43 -22.31 -0.58 -8.70
CA ARG A 43 -22.52 -1.17 -7.37
C ARG A 43 -22.26 -2.68 -7.35
N LYS A 44 -22.60 -3.42 -8.41
CA LYS A 44 -22.26 -4.86 -8.50
C LYS A 44 -20.76 -5.08 -8.57
N ILE A 45 -20.03 -4.26 -9.34
CA ILE A 45 -18.58 -4.29 -9.45
C ILE A 45 -17.96 -3.99 -8.06
N ASP A 46 -18.44 -2.94 -7.39
CA ASP A 46 -17.99 -2.56 -6.06
C ASP A 46 -18.21 -3.68 -5.03
N LEU A 47 -19.40 -4.31 -5.03
CA LEU A 47 -19.72 -5.41 -4.09
C LEU A 47 -18.85 -6.65 -4.31
N TYR A 48 -18.36 -6.89 -5.51
CA TYR A 48 -17.50 -8.03 -5.81
C TYR A 48 -16.03 -7.74 -5.50
N PHE A 49 -15.49 -6.62 -5.98
CA PHE A 49 -14.07 -6.33 -5.88
C PHE A 49 -13.66 -5.64 -4.57
N MET A 50 -14.47 -4.71 -4.05
CA MET A 50 -14.05 -3.92 -2.89
C MET A 50 -13.83 -4.75 -1.63
N PRO A 51 -14.73 -5.70 -1.23
CA PRO A 51 -14.45 -6.57 -0.09
C PRO A 51 -13.22 -7.45 -0.31
N ALA A 52 -13.04 -8.01 -1.53
CA ALA A 52 -11.90 -8.83 -1.86
C ALA A 52 -10.57 -8.06 -1.73
N MET A 53 -10.52 -6.86 -2.30
CA MET A 53 -9.32 -6.02 -2.26
C MET A 53 -9.03 -5.51 -0.84
N LEU A 54 -10.07 -5.15 -0.07
CA LEU A 54 -9.94 -4.76 1.33
C LEU A 54 -9.37 -5.91 2.18
N ILE A 55 -9.91 -7.12 2.02
CA ILE A 55 -9.41 -8.32 2.71
C ILE A 55 -7.97 -8.61 2.28
N GLY A 56 -7.71 -8.64 0.97
CA GLY A 56 -6.39 -8.95 0.44
C GLY A 56 -5.31 -7.97 0.92
N TYR A 57 -5.57 -6.68 0.86
CA TYR A 57 -4.61 -5.68 1.34
C TYR A 57 -4.48 -5.66 2.85
N GLY A 58 -5.58 -5.95 3.54
CA GLY A 58 -5.57 -6.15 4.99
C GLY A 58 -4.69 -7.32 5.40
N MET A 59 -4.72 -8.46 4.68
CA MET A 59 -3.84 -9.61 4.91
C MET A 59 -2.37 -9.28 4.66
N VAL A 60 -2.08 -8.50 3.62
CA VAL A 60 -0.74 -7.97 3.35
C VAL A 60 -0.21 -7.18 4.54
N TYR A 61 -1.04 -6.37 5.17
CA TYR A 61 -0.66 -5.63 6.36
C TYR A 61 -0.52 -6.53 7.59
N TYR A 62 -1.44 -7.47 7.77
CA TYR A 62 -1.43 -8.42 8.88
C TYR A 62 -0.18 -9.29 8.91
N ASP A 63 0.26 -9.82 7.76
CA ASP A 63 1.47 -10.64 7.65
C ASP A 63 2.74 -9.88 8.12
N LYS A 64 2.80 -8.57 7.87
CA LYS A 64 3.87 -7.71 8.40
C LYS A 64 3.75 -7.48 9.90
N ALA A 65 2.54 -7.25 10.39
CA ALA A 65 2.26 -6.95 11.79
C ALA A 65 2.39 -8.18 12.72
N ILE A 66 2.22 -9.39 12.19
CA ILE A 66 2.39 -10.65 12.93
C ILE A 66 3.77 -10.73 13.58
N LEU A 67 4.84 -10.26 12.93
CA LEU A 67 6.20 -10.34 13.47
C LEU A 67 6.31 -9.67 14.85
N GLY A 68 5.64 -8.53 15.04
CA GLY A 68 5.60 -7.83 16.33
C GLY A 68 4.92 -8.65 17.43
N SER A 69 3.77 -9.28 17.12
CA SER A 69 3.07 -10.16 18.05
C SER A 69 3.84 -11.46 18.32
N ALA A 70 4.44 -12.05 17.29
CA ALA A 70 5.26 -13.26 17.41
C ALA A 70 6.50 -13.04 18.29
N SER A 71 7.10 -11.84 18.19
CA SER A 71 8.23 -11.44 19.05
C SER A 71 7.85 -11.45 20.53
N LEU A 72 6.64 -11.01 20.87
CA LEU A 72 6.13 -11.06 22.24
C LEU A 72 5.83 -12.50 22.72
N PHE A 73 5.52 -13.42 21.80
CA PHE A 73 5.20 -14.82 22.11
C PHE A 73 6.41 -15.75 22.12
N GLY A 74 7.62 -15.19 22.21
CA GLY A 74 8.86 -15.94 22.42
C GLY A 74 9.64 -16.24 21.14
N MET A 75 9.19 -15.80 19.96
CA MET A 75 9.92 -16.00 18.70
C MET A 75 11.34 -15.42 18.74
N THR A 76 11.57 -14.32 19.48
CA THR A 76 12.87 -13.69 19.63
C THR A 76 13.88 -14.61 20.33
N ALA A 77 13.44 -15.34 21.34
CA ALA A 77 14.25 -16.33 22.06
C ALA A 77 14.48 -17.59 21.23
N ASP A 78 13.39 -18.17 20.65
CA ASP A 78 13.43 -19.41 19.88
C ASP A 78 14.34 -19.32 18.64
N LEU A 79 14.35 -18.18 17.96
CA LEU A 79 15.15 -17.96 16.75
C LEU A 79 16.45 -17.18 17.01
N ALA A 80 16.79 -16.88 18.27
CA ALA A 80 17.95 -16.07 18.65
C ALA A 80 18.00 -14.71 17.93
N LEU A 81 16.84 -14.01 17.86
CA LEU A 81 16.73 -12.69 17.25
C LEU A 81 17.24 -11.57 18.18
N GLU A 82 17.35 -11.86 19.48
CA GLU A 82 17.96 -11.00 20.49
C GLU A 82 19.31 -11.59 20.90
N VAL A 83 20.31 -10.72 20.99
CA VAL A 83 21.64 -11.05 21.51
C VAL A 83 21.82 -10.32 22.81
N VAL A 84 21.93 -11.08 23.91
CA VAL A 84 22.15 -10.50 25.26
C VAL A 84 23.66 -10.46 25.55
N ASP A 85 24.21 -9.26 25.70
CA ASP A 85 25.59 -9.09 26.16
C ASP A 85 25.60 -9.00 27.68
N HIS A 86 26.01 -10.10 28.31
CA HIS A 86 26.13 -10.20 29.77
C HIS A 86 27.40 -9.50 30.33
N SER A 87 28.29 -9.01 29.48
CA SER A 87 29.50 -8.29 29.92
C SER A 87 29.20 -6.86 30.36
N ALA A 88 28.09 -6.27 29.91
CA ALA A 88 27.61 -4.96 30.32
C ALA A 88 26.65 -5.07 31.51
N PHE A 89 26.71 -4.10 32.43
CA PHE A 89 25.77 -4.01 33.55
C PHE A 89 25.03 -2.66 33.53
N PRO A 90 23.69 -2.63 33.31
CA PRO A 90 22.78 -3.76 33.07
C PRO A 90 23.05 -4.47 31.74
N ALA A 91 22.67 -5.77 31.62
CA ALA A 91 22.87 -6.56 30.43
C ALA A 91 22.23 -5.88 29.21
N LEU A 92 23.01 -5.69 28.15
CA LEU A 92 22.58 -5.00 26.94
C LEU A 92 21.89 -6.02 26.01
N VAL A 93 20.64 -5.75 25.65
CA VAL A 93 19.88 -6.57 24.71
C VAL A 93 19.98 -5.92 23.33
N ASP A 94 20.61 -6.59 22.36
CA ASP A 94 20.68 -6.16 20.98
C ASP A 94 19.58 -6.83 20.15
N THR A 95 18.66 -6.05 19.62
CA THR A 95 17.56 -6.48 18.73
C THR A 95 17.84 -6.21 17.26
N SER A 96 19.09 -5.97 16.86
CA SER A 96 19.45 -5.66 15.47
C SER A 96 18.99 -6.74 14.48
N ARG A 97 19.04 -8.02 14.88
CA ARG A 97 18.55 -9.12 14.03
C ARG A 97 17.05 -9.03 13.76
N LEU A 98 16.24 -8.59 14.71
CA LEU A 98 14.80 -8.37 14.52
C LEU A 98 14.55 -7.19 13.58
N SER A 99 15.33 -6.11 13.73
CA SER A 99 15.28 -4.95 12.81
C SER A 99 15.62 -5.37 11.37
N TRP A 100 16.65 -6.19 11.20
CA TRP A 100 17.02 -6.73 9.90
C TRP A 100 15.98 -7.70 9.36
N ALA A 101 15.35 -8.54 10.18
CA ALA A 101 14.26 -9.43 9.75
C ALA A 101 13.07 -8.64 9.19
N THR A 102 12.77 -7.47 9.76
CA THR A 102 11.76 -6.55 9.25
C THR A 102 12.21 -5.89 7.94
N SER A 103 13.43 -5.37 7.89
CA SER A 103 13.95 -4.65 6.71
C SER A 103 14.16 -5.56 5.50
N ILE A 104 14.65 -6.79 5.68
CA ILE A 104 14.92 -7.76 4.61
C ILE A 104 13.66 -8.09 3.79
N PHE A 105 12.50 -8.12 4.43
CA PHE A 105 11.23 -8.25 3.73
C PHE A 105 11.06 -7.17 2.65
N TYR A 106 11.36 -5.91 2.99
CA TYR A 106 11.23 -4.80 2.05
C TYR A 106 12.32 -4.80 0.97
N PHE A 107 13.52 -5.31 1.25
CA PHE A 107 14.51 -5.58 0.19
C PHE A 107 13.99 -6.64 -0.78
N GLY A 108 13.35 -7.71 -0.29
CA GLY A 108 12.67 -8.70 -1.12
C GLY A 108 11.57 -8.07 -1.98
N MET A 109 10.75 -7.21 -1.37
CA MET A 109 9.67 -6.50 -2.07
C MET A 109 10.21 -5.58 -3.18
N LEU A 110 11.31 -4.86 -2.92
CA LEU A 110 11.97 -4.03 -3.92
C LEU A 110 12.52 -4.87 -5.08
N ALA A 111 13.17 -5.99 -4.78
CA ALA A 111 13.70 -6.91 -5.79
C ALA A 111 12.58 -7.57 -6.62
N GLY A 112 11.43 -7.87 -6.01
CA GLY A 112 10.27 -8.49 -6.66
C GLY A 112 9.44 -7.51 -7.50
N LEU A 113 9.45 -6.22 -7.19
CA LEU A 113 8.55 -5.24 -7.79
C LEU A 113 8.64 -5.20 -9.31
N TYR A 114 9.85 -5.12 -9.87
CA TYR A 114 10.05 -5.05 -11.32
C TYR A 114 9.71 -6.37 -12.03
N PRO A 115 10.24 -7.56 -11.62
CA PRO A 115 9.89 -8.83 -12.22
C PRO A 115 8.39 -9.14 -12.16
N MET A 116 7.74 -8.89 -11.02
CA MET A 116 6.31 -9.15 -10.85
C MET A 116 5.45 -8.21 -11.68
N THR A 117 5.82 -6.94 -11.79
CA THR A 117 5.15 -5.98 -12.69
C THR A 117 5.28 -6.41 -14.15
N PHE A 118 6.44 -6.90 -14.57
CA PHE A 118 6.66 -7.42 -15.92
C PHE A 118 5.80 -8.66 -16.18
N ILE A 119 5.71 -9.58 -15.23
CA ILE A 119 4.84 -10.77 -15.32
C ILE A 119 3.38 -10.36 -15.47
N LEU A 120 2.90 -9.38 -14.67
CA LEU A 120 1.54 -8.85 -14.76
C LEU A 120 1.25 -8.11 -16.08
N GLN A 121 2.28 -7.56 -16.73
CA GLN A 121 2.12 -6.96 -18.05
C GLN A 121 2.02 -8.01 -19.16
N LYS A 122 2.70 -9.14 -18.99
CA LYS A 122 2.75 -10.22 -19.99
C LYS A 122 1.58 -11.20 -19.87
N PHE A 123 1.14 -11.48 -18.64
CA PHE A 123 0.07 -12.45 -18.36
C PHE A 123 -1.14 -11.76 -17.76
N ASP A 124 -2.30 -12.34 -17.91
CA ASP A 124 -3.53 -11.86 -17.31
C ASP A 124 -3.48 -11.96 -15.78
N VAL A 125 -4.05 -10.97 -15.10
CA VAL A 125 -4.04 -10.87 -13.62
C VAL A 125 -4.56 -12.15 -12.96
N ARG A 126 -5.59 -12.79 -13.53
CA ARG A 126 -6.19 -14.04 -13.03
C ARG A 126 -5.17 -15.16 -12.91
N TYR A 127 -4.33 -15.34 -13.95
CA TYR A 127 -3.35 -16.44 -13.99
C TYR A 127 -2.10 -16.17 -13.14
N VAL A 128 -1.88 -14.93 -12.75
CA VAL A 128 -0.73 -14.52 -11.92
C VAL A 128 -1.14 -14.40 -10.46
N LEU A 129 -2.21 -13.65 -10.16
CA LEU A 129 -2.57 -13.30 -8.79
C LEU A 129 -2.92 -14.52 -7.95
N GLY A 130 -3.79 -15.41 -8.44
CA GLY A 130 -4.22 -16.59 -7.70
C GLY A 130 -3.06 -17.50 -7.29
N PRO A 131 -2.26 -18.03 -8.24
CA PRO A 131 -1.11 -18.89 -7.92
C PRO A 131 -0.06 -18.22 -7.03
N VAL A 132 0.19 -16.92 -7.22
CA VAL A 132 1.17 -16.17 -6.40
C VAL A 132 0.66 -15.99 -4.97
N VAL A 133 -0.63 -15.72 -4.77
CA VAL A 133 -1.24 -15.66 -3.43
C VAL A 133 -1.23 -17.02 -2.73
N LEU A 134 -1.46 -18.11 -3.45
CA LEU A 134 -1.32 -19.46 -2.89
C LEU A 134 0.12 -19.76 -2.48
N LEU A 135 1.11 -19.36 -3.29
CA LEU A 135 2.51 -19.47 -2.93
C LEU A 135 2.86 -18.60 -1.71
N TRP A 136 2.31 -17.38 -1.64
CA TRP A 136 2.44 -16.52 -0.46
C TRP A 136 1.90 -17.20 0.80
N ALA A 137 0.74 -17.84 0.73
CA ALA A 137 0.15 -18.58 1.84
C ALA A 137 1.07 -19.71 2.36
N ILE A 138 1.68 -20.47 1.43
CA ILE A 138 2.62 -21.55 1.77
C ILE A 138 3.87 -20.96 2.46
N VAL A 139 4.46 -19.90 1.91
CA VAL A 139 5.67 -19.28 2.47
C VAL A 139 5.38 -18.64 3.83
N CYS A 140 4.19 -18.04 4.02
CA CYS A 140 3.74 -17.51 5.31
C CYS A 140 3.60 -18.63 6.35
N ALA A 141 2.90 -19.72 6.03
CA ALA A 141 2.75 -20.87 6.93
C ALA A 141 4.09 -21.55 7.24
N ALA A 142 5.00 -21.63 6.26
CA ALA A 142 6.33 -22.23 6.44
C ALA A 142 7.19 -21.48 7.47
N THR A 143 6.86 -20.24 7.82
CA THR A 143 7.52 -19.50 8.91
C THR A 143 7.44 -20.26 10.23
N ALA A 144 6.34 -20.97 10.49
CA ALA A 144 6.16 -21.79 11.69
C ALA A 144 7.21 -22.94 11.83
N GLY A 145 7.83 -23.35 10.72
CA GLY A 145 8.88 -24.38 10.71
C GLY A 145 10.31 -23.81 10.75
N VAL A 146 10.48 -22.49 10.83
CA VAL A 146 11.81 -21.87 10.89
C VAL A 146 12.41 -22.05 12.28
N THR A 147 13.69 -22.48 12.33
CA THR A 147 14.41 -22.79 13.58
C THR A 147 15.62 -21.87 13.84
N SER A 148 15.87 -20.90 12.97
CA SER A 148 17.02 -20.01 13.10
C SER A 148 16.75 -18.63 12.50
N TRP A 149 17.44 -17.60 13.00
CA TRP A 149 17.35 -16.24 12.45
C TRP A 149 17.74 -16.15 10.97
N ARG A 150 18.71 -16.99 10.51
CA ARG A 150 19.11 -17.04 9.10
C ARG A 150 17.99 -17.57 8.22
N GLY A 151 17.31 -18.62 8.67
CA GLY A 151 16.13 -19.16 7.97
C GLY A 151 15.01 -18.14 7.88
N LEU A 152 14.78 -17.37 8.96
CA LEU A 152 13.81 -16.28 8.96
C LEU A 152 14.16 -15.19 7.93
N PHE A 153 15.44 -14.81 7.79
CA PHE A 153 15.87 -13.80 6.81
C PHE A 153 15.59 -14.26 5.38
N VAL A 154 15.92 -15.51 5.06
CA VAL A 154 15.63 -16.09 3.73
C VAL A 154 14.13 -16.12 3.46
N GLN A 155 13.36 -16.61 4.43
CA GLN A 155 11.89 -16.65 4.32
C GLN A 155 11.31 -15.25 4.13
N ARG A 156 11.73 -14.26 4.92
CA ARG A 156 11.27 -12.86 4.81
C ARG A 156 11.61 -12.22 3.48
N PHE A 157 12.78 -12.51 2.92
CA PHE A 157 13.16 -12.01 1.61
C PHE A 157 12.22 -12.53 0.52
N PHE A 158 12.02 -13.86 0.45
CA PHE A 158 11.14 -14.45 -0.55
C PHE A 158 9.68 -14.09 -0.36
N LEU A 159 9.23 -13.95 0.90
CA LEU A 159 7.91 -13.44 1.22
C LEU A 159 7.69 -12.04 0.60
N GLY A 160 8.65 -11.13 0.77
CA GLY A 160 8.62 -9.80 0.17
C GLY A 160 8.57 -9.82 -1.36
N VAL A 161 9.38 -10.69 -2.00
CA VAL A 161 9.37 -10.86 -3.46
C VAL A 161 7.97 -11.27 -3.96
N ILE A 162 7.36 -12.25 -3.31
CA ILE A 162 6.04 -12.78 -3.70
C ILE A 162 4.94 -11.76 -3.45
N GLU A 163 4.95 -11.10 -2.29
CA GLU A 163 3.93 -10.14 -1.90
C GLU A 163 3.93 -8.86 -2.76
N SER A 164 5.05 -8.53 -3.41
CA SER A 164 5.15 -7.34 -4.28
C SER A 164 4.15 -7.31 -5.43
N VAL A 165 3.58 -8.46 -5.81
CA VAL A 165 2.56 -8.57 -6.86
C VAL A 165 1.20 -8.00 -6.45
N ILE A 166 0.85 -8.01 -5.15
CA ILE A 166 -0.51 -7.71 -4.68
C ILE A 166 -0.91 -6.26 -4.96
N PRO A 167 -0.16 -5.22 -4.52
CA PRO A 167 -0.53 -3.83 -4.76
C PRO A 167 -0.63 -3.51 -6.25
N THR A 168 0.29 -4.03 -7.06
CA THR A 168 0.31 -3.82 -8.51
C THR A 168 -0.87 -4.49 -9.21
N SER A 169 -1.27 -5.69 -8.78
CA SER A 169 -2.46 -6.37 -9.28
C SER A 169 -3.73 -5.60 -8.95
N PHE A 170 -3.86 -5.08 -7.72
CA PHE A 170 -5.02 -4.30 -7.31
C PHE A 170 -5.14 -3.00 -8.08
N MET A 171 -4.04 -2.29 -8.29
CA MET A 171 -4.04 -1.11 -9.15
C MET A 171 -4.44 -1.43 -10.59
N THR A 172 -4.00 -2.58 -11.11
CA THR A 172 -4.38 -3.05 -12.44
C THR A 172 -5.89 -3.35 -12.53
N ILE A 173 -6.45 -4.04 -11.54
CA ILE A 173 -7.89 -4.32 -11.46
C ILE A 173 -8.68 -3.01 -11.37
N VAL A 174 -8.30 -2.08 -10.48
CA VAL A 174 -8.97 -0.78 -10.34
C VAL A 174 -8.94 -0.02 -11.67
N SER A 175 -7.81 0.01 -12.36
CA SER A 175 -7.71 0.70 -13.65
C SER A 175 -8.53 0.04 -14.76
N SER A 176 -8.83 -1.25 -14.64
CA SER A 176 -9.59 -2.02 -15.65
C SER A 176 -11.11 -1.96 -15.47
N TYR A 177 -11.60 -1.63 -14.27
CA TYR A 177 -13.04 -1.64 -13.95
C TYR A 177 -13.62 -0.26 -13.59
N TYR A 178 -12.77 0.73 -13.26
CA TYR A 178 -13.20 2.04 -12.76
C TYR A 178 -12.67 3.19 -13.60
N THR A 179 -13.48 4.24 -13.73
CA THR A 179 -13.07 5.49 -14.38
C THR A 179 -12.05 6.24 -13.53
N GLN A 180 -11.28 7.17 -14.14
CA GLN A 180 -10.24 7.91 -13.42
C GLN A 180 -10.76 8.65 -12.18
N GLU A 181 -11.96 9.21 -12.27
CA GLU A 181 -12.60 9.91 -11.15
C GLU A 181 -12.95 8.97 -10.00
N GLU A 182 -13.32 7.74 -10.34
CA GLU A 182 -13.74 6.72 -9.36
C GLU A 182 -12.57 6.02 -8.68
N GLN A 183 -11.40 5.95 -9.32
CA GLN A 183 -10.24 5.18 -8.86
C GLN A 183 -9.73 5.67 -7.51
N ALA A 184 -9.66 6.99 -7.29
CA ALA A 184 -9.10 7.57 -6.05
C ALA A 184 -9.88 7.14 -4.80
N LEU A 185 -11.21 7.18 -4.86
CA LEU A 185 -12.07 6.76 -3.75
C LEU A 185 -11.95 5.25 -3.48
N ARG A 186 -11.94 4.42 -4.55
CA ARG A 186 -11.79 2.96 -4.40
C ARG A 186 -10.42 2.59 -3.87
N GLN A 187 -9.39 3.32 -4.25
CA GLN A 187 -8.06 3.14 -3.68
C GLN A 187 -8.03 3.41 -2.18
N ALA A 188 -8.65 4.48 -1.70
CA ALA A 188 -8.78 4.75 -0.27
C ALA A 188 -9.57 3.64 0.44
N TRP A 189 -10.63 3.13 -0.18
CA TRP A 189 -11.44 2.04 0.39
C TRP A 189 -10.64 0.77 0.64
N TRP A 190 -9.96 0.22 -0.39
CA TRP A 190 -9.21 -1.02 -0.18
C TRP A 190 -7.96 -0.80 0.68
N PHE A 191 -7.35 0.39 0.63
CA PHE A 191 -6.23 0.74 1.49
C PHE A 191 -6.63 0.80 2.98
N SER A 192 -7.91 1.11 3.30
CA SER A 192 -8.43 1.06 4.68
C SER A 192 -8.41 -0.36 5.28
N GLY A 193 -8.24 -1.39 4.44
CA GLY A 193 -7.99 -2.78 4.89
C GLY A 193 -6.84 -2.88 5.88
N THR A 194 -5.84 -2.00 5.79
CA THR A 194 -4.76 -1.92 6.80
C THR A 194 -5.31 -1.73 8.20
N GLY A 195 -6.25 -0.79 8.39
CA GLY A 195 -6.88 -0.53 9.68
C GLY A 195 -7.78 -1.67 10.15
N TRP A 196 -8.61 -2.22 9.26
CA TRP A 196 -9.46 -3.37 9.59
C TRP A 196 -8.64 -4.57 10.05
N PHE A 197 -7.56 -4.90 9.36
CA PHE A 197 -6.73 -6.05 9.73
C PHE A 197 -5.74 -5.75 10.86
N THR A 198 -5.50 -4.50 11.20
CA THR A 198 -4.88 -4.15 12.48
C THR A 198 -5.79 -4.57 13.65
N ILE A 199 -7.10 -4.33 13.56
CA ILE A 199 -8.06 -4.70 14.59
C ILE A 199 -8.31 -6.21 14.58
N ILE A 200 -8.71 -6.77 13.43
CA ILE A 200 -9.02 -8.20 13.29
C ILE A 200 -7.80 -9.06 13.62
N GLY A 201 -6.64 -8.71 13.05
CA GLY A 201 -5.38 -9.42 13.28
C GLY A 201 -4.92 -9.33 14.73
N GLY A 202 -5.06 -8.17 15.38
CA GLY A 202 -4.81 -8.01 16.80
C GLY A 202 -5.72 -8.89 17.65
N ALA A 203 -7.02 -8.95 17.33
CA ALA A 203 -7.97 -9.82 18.02
C ALA A 203 -7.63 -11.31 17.85
N LEU A 204 -7.25 -11.74 16.64
CA LEU A 204 -6.83 -13.10 16.36
C LEU A 204 -5.54 -13.44 17.13
N ASN A 205 -4.54 -12.56 17.09
CA ASN A 205 -3.29 -12.75 17.82
C ASN A 205 -3.52 -12.83 19.33
N TYR A 206 -4.44 -12.02 19.88
CA TYR A 206 -4.84 -12.09 21.29
C TYR A 206 -5.48 -13.45 21.61
N GLY A 207 -6.46 -13.90 20.81
CA GLY A 207 -7.12 -15.17 21.02
C GLY A 207 -6.18 -16.38 20.93
N PHE A 208 -5.36 -16.43 19.90
CA PHE A 208 -4.38 -17.52 19.72
C PHE A 208 -3.21 -17.44 20.73
N GLY A 209 -2.88 -16.24 21.20
CA GLY A 209 -1.90 -16.03 22.27
C GLY A 209 -2.31 -16.60 23.62
N GLN A 210 -3.60 -16.93 23.83
CA GLN A 210 -4.09 -17.61 25.04
C GLN A 210 -3.94 -19.12 25.01
N ILE A 211 -3.66 -19.69 23.84
CA ILE A 211 -3.50 -21.14 23.69
C ILE A 211 -2.21 -21.58 24.42
N THR A 212 -2.37 -22.51 25.34
CA THR A 212 -1.27 -23.22 25.98
C THR A 212 -1.28 -24.65 25.46
N SER A 213 -0.28 -25.00 24.65
CA SER A 213 -0.14 -26.33 24.07
C SER A 213 1.32 -26.77 24.13
N ASP A 214 1.55 -28.04 24.36
CA ASP A 214 2.88 -28.64 24.40
C ASP A 214 3.42 -28.99 23.00
N CYS A 215 2.58 -28.90 21.96
CA CYS A 215 2.96 -29.30 20.60
C CYS A 215 3.64 -28.19 19.81
N LEU A 216 3.14 -26.95 19.89
CA LEU A 216 3.64 -25.79 19.14
C LEU A 216 3.67 -24.57 20.03
N THR A 217 4.60 -23.64 19.74
CA THR A 217 4.68 -22.36 20.43
C THR A 217 3.59 -21.40 19.94
N ARG A 218 3.20 -20.42 20.76
CA ARG A 218 2.12 -19.47 20.45
C ARG A 218 2.34 -18.73 19.13
N TRP A 219 3.58 -18.35 18.83
CA TRP A 219 3.92 -17.64 17.60
C TRP A 219 3.77 -18.52 16.35
N GLN A 220 3.96 -19.85 16.46
CA GLN A 220 3.77 -20.78 15.34
C GLN A 220 2.30 -20.87 14.95
N TYR A 221 1.38 -20.93 15.94
CA TYR A 221 -0.06 -20.96 15.66
C TYR A 221 -0.54 -19.74 14.86
N ILE A 222 -0.07 -18.53 15.19
CA ILE A 222 -0.51 -17.33 14.46
C ILE A 222 0.00 -17.29 13.02
N TYR A 223 1.19 -17.83 12.72
CA TYR A 223 1.68 -17.94 11.34
C TYR A 223 0.94 -19.02 10.53
N ILE A 224 0.59 -20.16 11.14
CA ILE A 224 -0.24 -21.17 10.50
C ILE A 224 -1.63 -20.61 10.18
N LEU A 225 -2.24 -19.88 11.12
CA LEU A 225 -3.53 -19.21 10.92
C LEU A 225 -3.46 -18.21 9.76
N ALA A 226 -2.45 -17.33 9.76
CA ALA A 226 -2.26 -16.35 8.70
C ALA A 226 -2.11 -17.02 7.33
N GLY A 227 -1.30 -18.09 7.25
CA GLY A 227 -1.15 -18.88 6.04
C GLY A 227 -2.46 -19.52 5.59
N ALA A 228 -3.25 -20.08 6.50
CA ALA A 228 -4.56 -20.67 6.18
C ALA A 228 -5.55 -19.62 5.66
N MET A 229 -5.62 -18.45 6.28
CA MET A 229 -6.46 -17.34 5.80
C MET A 229 -6.04 -16.85 4.41
N THR A 230 -4.72 -16.71 4.21
CA THR A 230 -4.16 -16.31 2.92
C THR A 230 -4.41 -17.37 1.84
N PHE A 231 -4.40 -18.66 2.20
CA PHE A 231 -4.72 -19.76 1.28
C PHE A 231 -6.18 -19.70 0.80
N LEU A 232 -7.13 -19.47 1.71
CA LEU A 232 -8.54 -19.30 1.36
C LEU A 232 -8.75 -18.09 0.45
N PHE A 233 -8.06 -16.99 0.73
CA PHE A 233 -8.07 -15.81 -0.13
C PHE A 233 -7.46 -16.10 -1.51
N GLY A 234 -6.38 -16.90 -1.58
CA GLY A 234 -5.76 -17.34 -2.82
C GLY A 234 -6.71 -18.14 -3.71
N LEU A 235 -7.52 -19.03 -3.13
CA LEU A 235 -8.57 -19.75 -3.85
C LEU A 235 -9.60 -18.77 -4.45
N TRP A 236 -9.99 -17.75 -3.70
CA TRP A 236 -10.87 -16.71 -4.23
C TRP A 236 -10.21 -15.92 -5.37
N CYS A 237 -8.94 -15.54 -5.24
CA CYS A 237 -8.19 -14.86 -6.28
C CYS A 237 -8.13 -15.64 -7.60
N CYS A 238 -8.10 -16.98 -7.56
CA CYS A 238 -8.16 -17.83 -8.75
C CYS A 238 -9.49 -17.69 -9.54
N ALA A 239 -10.56 -17.25 -8.87
CA ALA A 239 -11.88 -17.04 -9.48
C ALA A 239 -12.09 -15.61 -9.98
N MET A 240 -11.14 -14.66 -9.74
CA MET A 240 -11.29 -13.26 -10.15
C MET A 240 -11.21 -13.14 -11.70
N PRO A 241 -12.15 -12.41 -12.34
CA PRO A 241 -12.10 -12.14 -13.76
C PRO A 241 -11.08 -11.03 -14.09
N ASN A 242 -10.46 -11.11 -15.27
CA ASN A 242 -9.42 -10.18 -15.72
C ASN A 242 -9.96 -8.80 -16.11
N SER A 243 -11.10 -8.80 -16.80
CA SER A 243 -11.69 -7.61 -17.43
C SER A 243 -13.22 -7.66 -17.37
N PRO A 244 -13.91 -6.54 -17.60
CA PRO A 244 -15.36 -6.53 -17.70
C PRO A 244 -15.93 -7.50 -18.74
N VAL A 245 -15.16 -7.82 -19.80
CA VAL A 245 -15.55 -8.78 -20.85
C VAL A 245 -15.72 -10.19 -20.29
N SER A 246 -14.78 -10.61 -19.44
CA SER A 246 -14.74 -11.95 -18.83
C SER A 246 -15.44 -12.03 -17.47
N ALA A 247 -16.06 -10.94 -17.01
CA ALA A 247 -16.69 -10.85 -15.69
C ALA A 247 -17.93 -11.75 -15.59
N TRP A 248 -17.78 -12.93 -14.98
CA TRP A 248 -18.84 -13.94 -14.86
C TRP A 248 -20.02 -13.50 -13.97
N PHE A 249 -19.80 -12.55 -13.05
CA PHE A 249 -20.81 -12.00 -12.15
C PHE A 249 -21.70 -10.91 -12.80
N LEU A 250 -21.37 -10.48 -14.04
CA LEU A 250 -22.14 -9.52 -14.81
C LEU A 250 -22.92 -10.24 -15.93
N THR A 251 -24.15 -9.82 -16.19
CA THR A 251 -24.91 -10.26 -17.36
C THR A 251 -24.26 -9.73 -18.64
N PRO A 252 -24.53 -10.34 -19.82
CA PRO A 252 -23.98 -9.84 -21.11
C PRO A 252 -24.29 -8.37 -21.35
N GLU A 253 -25.50 -7.90 -21.03
CA GLU A 253 -25.90 -6.50 -21.14
C GLU A 253 -25.13 -5.60 -20.19
N GLU A 254 -24.93 -6.04 -18.93
CA GLU A 254 -24.16 -5.30 -17.92
C GLU A 254 -22.69 -5.20 -18.27
N ARG A 255 -22.12 -6.19 -18.98
CA ARG A 255 -20.74 -6.14 -19.49
C ARG A 255 -20.58 -5.04 -20.53
N ILE A 256 -21.52 -4.93 -21.48
CA ILE A 256 -21.52 -3.87 -22.47
C ILE A 256 -21.57 -2.49 -21.80
N ILE A 257 -22.44 -2.32 -20.81
CA ILE A 257 -22.56 -1.06 -20.05
C ILE A 257 -21.26 -0.75 -19.31
N ALA A 258 -20.62 -1.75 -18.69
CA ALA A 258 -19.35 -1.58 -17.99
C ALA A 258 -18.23 -1.13 -18.95
N ILE A 259 -18.14 -1.72 -20.15
CA ILE A 259 -17.16 -1.36 -21.17
C ILE A 259 -17.42 0.06 -21.69
N GLU A 260 -18.67 0.38 -22.02
CA GLU A 260 -19.04 1.69 -22.56
C GLU A 260 -18.82 2.82 -21.53
N ARG A 261 -19.01 2.53 -20.22
CA ARG A 261 -18.68 3.44 -19.13
C ARG A 261 -17.20 3.80 -19.12
N LEU A 262 -16.32 2.82 -19.29
CA LEU A 262 -14.87 2.99 -19.34
C LEU A 262 -14.45 3.76 -20.60
N ARG A 263 -15.11 3.49 -21.74
CA ARG A 263 -14.88 4.21 -22.99
C ARG A 263 -15.19 5.70 -22.86
N LYS A 264 -16.33 6.07 -22.29
CA LYS A 264 -16.70 7.48 -22.01
C LYS A 264 -15.72 8.16 -21.04
N GLY A 265 -15.20 7.42 -20.06
CA GLY A 265 -14.20 7.91 -19.11
C GLY A 265 -12.76 7.94 -19.65
N GLN A 266 -12.53 7.60 -20.92
CA GLN A 266 -11.20 7.50 -21.56
C GLN A 266 -10.20 6.60 -20.81
N THR A 267 -10.69 5.66 -20.01
CA THR A 267 -9.86 4.80 -19.15
C THR A 267 -9.43 3.51 -19.84
N GLY A 268 -10.05 3.14 -20.95
CA GLY A 268 -9.84 1.85 -21.63
C GLY A 268 -8.66 1.79 -22.61
N ILE A 269 -8.05 2.91 -22.98
CA ILE A 269 -6.96 2.94 -23.96
C ILE A 269 -5.61 2.93 -23.23
N ARG A 270 -5.12 1.73 -22.90
CA ARG A 270 -3.73 1.57 -22.46
C ARG A 270 -2.80 1.82 -23.65
N CYS A 271 -2.11 2.95 -23.66
CA CYS A 271 -0.96 3.12 -24.54
C CYS A 271 0.11 2.11 -24.16
N GLN A 272 0.31 1.07 -24.99
CA GLN A 272 1.30 0.01 -24.75
C GLN A 272 2.74 0.45 -25.07
N LYS A 273 2.91 1.56 -25.77
CA LYS A 273 4.24 2.06 -26.14
C LYS A 273 4.85 2.86 -24.99
N ILE A 274 5.97 2.37 -24.47
CA ILE A 274 6.79 3.12 -23.51
C ILE A 274 7.42 4.30 -24.25
N LYS A 275 7.12 5.52 -23.79
CA LYS A 275 7.68 6.76 -24.34
C LYS A 275 8.90 7.18 -23.52
N LEU A 276 10.10 7.04 -24.06
CA LEU A 276 11.35 7.38 -23.38
C LEU A 276 11.41 8.85 -22.97
N ASP A 277 10.80 9.75 -23.75
CA ASP A 277 10.74 11.18 -23.43
C ASP A 277 9.94 11.45 -22.15
N GLN A 278 8.83 10.73 -21.90
CA GLN A 278 8.07 10.80 -20.66
C GLN A 278 8.88 10.28 -19.46
N ILE A 279 9.75 9.27 -19.65
CA ILE A 279 10.66 8.79 -18.61
C ILE A 279 11.68 9.87 -18.27
N LYS A 280 12.36 10.46 -19.28
CA LYS A 280 13.31 11.56 -19.06
C LYS A 280 12.66 12.76 -18.38
N GLU A 281 11.45 13.13 -18.78
CA GLU A 281 10.68 14.19 -18.16
C GLU A 281 10.40 13.89 -16.69
N SER A 282 10.06 12.63 -16.35
CA SER A 282 9.80 12.22 -14.96
C SER A 282 11.03 12.42 -14.06
N PHE A 283 12.23 12.08 -14.57
CA PHE A 283 13.47 12.27 -13.82
C PHE A 283 13.93 13.74 -13.71
N THR A 284 13.33 14.65 -14.47
CA THR A 284 13.59 16.10 -14.36
C THR A 284 12.46 16.86 -13.65
N ASP A 285 11.42 16.16 -13.24
CA ASP A 285 10.24 16.77 -12.63
C ASP A 285 10.36 16.79 -11.10
N ILE A 286 10.49 17.99 -10.52
CA ILE A 286 10.61 18.21 -9.08
C ILE A 286 9.42 17.59 -8.29
N LYS A 287 8.23 17.50 -8.90
CA LYS A 287 7.03 16.93 -8.28
C LYS A 287 7.23 15.46 -7.93
N VAL A 288 7.90 14.70 -8.81
CA VAL A 288 8.20 13.28 -8.61
C VAL A 288 9.09 13.09 -7.37
N TYR A 289 10.14 13.91 -7.25
CA TYR A 289 11.04 13.86 -6.09
C TYR A 289 10.38 14.27 -4.78
N LEU A 290 9.56 15.33 -4.81
CA LEU A 290 8.85 15.78 -3.60
C LEU A 290 7.87 14.72 -3.10
N VAL A 291 7.12 14.07 -4.00
CA VAL A 291 6.23 12.97 -3.65
C VAL A 291 7.02 11.76 -3.12
N ALA A 292 8.16 11.43 -3.73
CA ALA A 292 9.03 10.36 -3.25
C ALA A 292 9.58 10.63 -1.84
N ILE A 293 10.06 11.85 -1.58
CA ILE A 293 10.56 12.26 -0.27
C ILE A 293 9.44 12.17 0.78
N MET A 294 8.25 12.70 0.48
CA MET A 294 7.10 12.59 1.38
C MET A 294 6.76 11.13 1.70
N MET A 295 6.76 10.26 0.68
CA MET A 295 6.42 8.86 0.85
C MET A 295 7.46 8.12 1.67
N ALA A 296 8.76 8.28 1.39
CA ALA A 296 9.83 7.64 2.16
C ALA A 296 9.81 8.10 3.63
N ALA A 297 9.68 9.40 3.87
CA ALA A 297 9.64 9.95 5.21
C ALA A 297 8.37 9.50 5.97
N ALA A 298 7.19 9.56 5.36
CA ALA A 298 5.94 9.16 6.01
C ALA A 298 5.88 7.67 6.34
N TYR A 299 6.48 6.80 5.52
CA TYR A 299 6.45 5.35 5.76
C TYR A 299 7.48 4.85 6.77
N THR A 300 8.42 5.67 7.20
CA THR A 300 9.40 5.30 8.24
C THR A 300 8.72 4.85 9.53
N ILE A 301 7.62 5.50 9.92
CA ILE A 301 6.84 5.12 11.10
C ILE A 301 6.18 3.73 10.95
N ASN A 302 5.69 3.40 9.76
CA ASN A 302 5.07 2.09 9.53
C ASN A 302 6.09 0.97 9.67
N GLY A 303 7.29 1.11 9.11
CA GLY A 303 8.36 0.14 9.26
C GLY A 303 8.74 -0.11 10.73
N ALA A 304 8.78 0.95 11.54
CA ALA A 304 9.06 0.85 12.97
C ALA A 304 7.89 0.18 13.74
N ILE A 305 6.65 0.67 13.55
CA ILE A 305 5.49 0.23 14.35
C ILE A 305 5.01 -1.18 13.95
N SER A 306 5.03 -1.54 12.68
CA SER A 306 4.51 -2.85 12.23
C SER A 306 5.28 -4.03 12.85
N GLY A 307 6.59 -3.92 12.96
CA GLY A 307 7.45 -4.98 13.54
C GLY A 307 7.65 -4.89 15.05
N TYR A 308 7.52 -3.70 15.63
CA TYR A 308 7.89 -3.44 17.04
C TYR A 308 6.76 -2.84 17.87
N GLY A 309 5.63 -2.48 17.28
CA GLY A 309 4.55 -1.79 17.97
C GLY A 309 4.13 -2.46 19.28
N PRO A 310 3.71 -3.74 19.28
CA PRO A 310 3.36 -4.45 20.51
C PRO A 310 4.51 -4.54 21.50
N LEU A 311 5.75 -4.70 21.03
CA LEU A 311 6.93 -4.76 21.88
C LEU A 311 7.19 -3.40 22.58
N ILE A 312 7.01 -2.28 21.86
CA ILE A 312 7.13 -0.94 22.45
C ILE A 312 6.05 -0.72 23.52
N VAL A 313 4.81 -1.09 23.23
CA VAL A 313 3.69 -0.94 24.17
C VAL A 313 3.89 -1.79 25.45
N SER A 314 4.46 -3.00 25.33
CA SER A 314 4.77 -3.82 26.51
C SER A 314 5.77 -3.16 27.45
N THR A 315 6.64 -2.26 26.93
CA THR A 315 7.57 -1.48 27.76
C THR A 315 6.89 -0.40 28.60
N PHE A 316 5.62 -0.08 28.35
CA PHE A 316 4.83 0.86 29.18
C PHE A 316 4.31 0.21 30.47
N GLY A 317 4.59 -1.08 30.70
CA GLY A 317 4.15 -1.80 31.90
C GLY A 317 2.81 -2.54 31.74
N TYR A 318 2.37 -2.75 30.51
CA TYR A 318 1.20 -3.59 30.19
C TYR A 318 1.59 -5.04 29.96
N ASP A 319 0.67 -5.96 30.24
CA ASP A 319 0.87 -7.38 29.95
C ASP A 319 1.03 -7.63 28.44
N THR A 320 1.68 -8.74 28.09
CA THR A 320 1.95 -9.14 26.71
C THR A 320 0.71 -9.18 25.86
N LEU A 321 -0.39 -9.74 26.37
CA LEU A 321 -1.67 -9.86 25.65
C LEU A 321 -2.34 -8.49 25.52
N ASP A 322 -2.37 -7.69 26.57
CA ASP A 322 -2.95 -6.34 26.54
C ASP A 322 -2.22 -5.42 25.58
N SER A 323 -0.88 -5.58 25.48
CA SER A 323 -0.06 -4.82 24.53
C SER A 323 -0.49 -5.02 23.06
N ILE A 324 -1.04 -6.18 22.72
CA ILE A 324 -1.57 -6.46 21.38
C ILE A 324 -2.89 -5.70 21.14
N LEU A 325 -3.75 -5.57 22.17
CA LEU A 325 -5.03 -4.87 22.05
C LEU A 325 -4.86 -3.36 21.80
N PHE A 326 -3.76 -2.76 22.21
CA PHE A 326 -3.46 -1.35 21.92
C PHE A 326 -3.19 -1.06 20.43
N GLN A 327 -3.14 -2.07 19.57
CA GLN A 327 -3.23 -1.90 18.12
C GLN A 327 -4.63 -1.44 17.65
N PHE A 328 -5.70 -1.72 18.41
CA PHE A 328 -7.07 -1.42 18.02
C PHE A 328 -7.33 0.08 17.80
N PRO A 329 -6.93 0.99 18.70
CA PRO A 329 -7.06 2.43 18.47
C PRO A 329 -6.32 2.89 17.21
N VAL A 330 -5.13 2.37 16.93
CA VAL A 330 -4.35 2.65 15.72
C VAL A 330 -5.13 2.22 14.47
N GLY A 331 -5.65 0.99 14.50
CA GLY A 331 -6.53 0.48 13.43
C GLY A 331 -7.80 1.29 13.26
N GLY A 332 -8.45 1.70 14.36
CA GLY A 332 -9.64 2.54 14.35
C GLY A 332 -9.43 3.89 13.67
N VAL A 333 -8.32 4.55 13.95
CA VAL A 333 -7.92 5.79 13.25
C VAL A 333 -7.80 5.54 11.74
N CYS A 334 -7.12 4.47 11.33
CA CYS A 334 -6.97 4.13 9.91
C CYS A 334 -8.32 3.86 9.24
N VAL A 335 -9.20 3.06 9.88
CA VAL A 335 -10.53 2.71 9.34
C VAL A 335 -11.40 3.94 9.09
N ILE A 336 -11.35 4.92 9.98
CA ILE A 336 -12.17 6.13 9.89
C ILE A 336 -11.55 7.15 8.95
N PHE A 337 -10.27 7.49 9.15
CA PHE A 337 -9.66 8.64 8.50
C PHE A 337 -9.15 8.36 7.10
N ILE A 338 -8.81 7.11 6.71
CA ILE A 338 -8.40 6.81 5.34
C ILE A 338 -9.55 7.03 4.35
N PRO A 339 -10.75 6.44 4.52
CA PRO A 339 -11.88 6.70 3.63
C PRO A 339 -12.33 8.16 3.67
N LEU A 340 -12.30 8.81 4.84
CA LEU A 340 -12.65 10.22 4.99
C LEU A 340 -11.73 11.11 4.17
N CYS A 341 -10.41 10.86 4.22
CA CYS A 341 -9.42 11.58 3.42
C CYS A 341 -9.53 11.27 1.92
N GLY A 342 -10.07 10.12 1.53
CA GLY A 342 -10.42 9.82 0.15
C GLY A 342 -11.69 10.53 -0.32
N TYR A 343 -12.67 10.72 0.57
CA TYR A 343 -13.97 11.30 0.24
C TYR A 343 -13.98 12.82 0.22
N ILE A 344 -13.41 13.49 1.23
CA ILE A 344 -13.44 14.96 1.34
C ILE A 344 -12.95 15.68 0.07
N PRO A 345 -11.82 15.28 -0.56
CA PRO A 345 -11.36 15.93 -1.78
C PRO A 345 -12.27 15.74 -3.00
N THR A 346 -13.21 14.80 -2.96
CA THR A 346 -14.22 14.65 -4.03
C THR A 346 -15.35 15.67 -3.90
N VAL A 347 -15.60 16.20 -2.68
CA VAL A 347 -16.64 17.17 -2.39
C VAL A 347 -16.07 18.60 -2.36
N ILE A 348 -14.90 18.75 -1.75
CA ILE A 348 -14.24 20.07 -1.58
C ILE A 348 -12.94 20.07 -2.39
N PRO A 349 -12.85 20.85 -3.48
CA PRO A 349 -11.64 20.89 -4.29
C PRO A 349 -10.47 21.54 -3.52
N ASN A 350 -9.25 21.22 -3.92
CA ASN A 350 -8.01 21.80 -3.38
C ASN A 350 -7.75 21.56 -1.88
N THR A 351 -8.24 20.43 -1.33
CA THR A 351 -8.08 20.11 0.10
C THR A 351 -7.05 19.01 0.38
N ARG A 352 -6.47 18.37 -0.65
CA ARG A 352 -5.60 17.19 -0.46
C ARG A 352 -4.33 17.51 0.31
N ILE A 353 -3.60 18.54 -0.09
CA ILE A 353 -2.33 18.92 0.58
C ILE A 353 -2.57 19.51 1.97
N PRO A 354 -3.53 20.45 2.17
CA PRO A 354 -3.90 20.91 3.51
C PRO A 354 -4.30 19.78 4.47
N MET A 355 -5.08 18.79 4.00
CA MET A 355 -5.45 17.63 4.81
C MET A 355 -4.25 16.74 5.14
N LEU A 356 -3.32 16.55 4.21
CA LEU A 356 -2.09 15.81 4.46
C LEU A 356 -1.31 16.45 5.60
N ILE A 357 -1.12 17.77 5.56
CA ILE A 357 -0.43 18.52 6.62
C ILE A 357 -1.19 18.38 7.95
N ALA A 358 -2.51 18.53 7.93
CA ALA A 358 -3.35 18.38 9.13
C ALA A 358 -3.23 16.97 9.74
N CYS A 359 -3.13 15.91 8.93
CA CYS A 359 -2.95 14.54 9.39
C CYS A 359 -1.52 14.26 9.90
N CYS A 360 -0.51 15.01 9.47
CA CYS A 360 0.86 14.86 9.99
C CYS A 360 0.98 15.37 11.45
N LEU A 361 0.21 16.37 11.85
CA LEU A 361 0.29 16.98 13.18
C LEU A 361 -0.03 16.00 14.32
N PRO A 362 -1.12 15.19 14.27
CA PRO A 362 -1.39 14.18 15.28
C PRO A 362 -0.27 13.14 15.41
N VAL A 363 0.41 12.77 14.30
CA VAL A 363 1.53 11.82 14.35
C VAL A 363 2.71 12.41 15.10
N ILE A 364 3.07 13.67 14.81
CA ILE A 364 4.14 14.38 15.53
C ILE A 364 3.79 14.49 17.01
N ALA A 365 2.56 14.88 17.33
CA ALA A 365 2.09 14.96 18.72
C ALA A 365 2.14 13.60 19.41
N GLY A 366 1.72 12.53 18.74
CA GLY A 366 1.77 11.16 19.25
C GLY A 366 3.20 10.72 19.56
N CYS A 367 4.13 10.92 18.64
CA CYS A 367 5.55 10.62 18.86
C CYS A 367 6.14 11.41 20.04
N ALA A 368 5.83 12.70 20.15
CA ALA A 368 6.27 13.55 21.25
C ALA A 368 5.67 13.12 22.60
N MET A 369 4.38 12.74 22.61
CA MET A 369 3.70 12.21 23.82
C MET A 369 4.36 10.93 24.31
N ILE A 370 4.69 9.99 23.41
CA ILE A 370 5.35 8.74 23.80
C ILE A 370 6.75 9.04 24.36
N TRP A 371 7.53 9.86 23.64
CA TRP A 371 8.92 10.15 24.03
C TRP A 371 9.03 10.87 25.38
N LYS A 372 8.19 11.88 25.63
CA LYS A 372 8.29 12.78 26.78
C LYS A 372 7.48 12.32 28.00
N SER A 373 6.60 11.31 27.84
CA SER A 373 5.82 10.79 28.95
C SER A 373 6.67 9.94 29.88
N GLN A 374 6.22 9.80 31.11
CA GLN A 374 6.79 8.83 32.05
C GLN A 374 6.25 7.44 31.69
N TRP A 375 7.17 6.49 31.52
CA TRP A 375 6.83 5.08 31.35
C TRP A 375 6.89 4.41 32.72
N GLY A 376 6.06 3.46 32.97
CA GLY A 376 6.00 2.78 34.25
C GLY A 376 4.66 2.09 34.45
N TYR A 377 3.96 2.40 35.48
CA TYR A 377 2.73 1.69 35.82
C TYR A 377 1.54 2.12 34.94
N GLN A 378 1.39 1.49 33.77
CA GLN A 378 0.23 1.62 32.86
C GLN A 378 -0.18 3.08 32.55
N PRO A 379 0.70 3.94 32.07
CA PRO A 379 0.37 5.33 31.82
C PRO A 379 -0.52 5.50 30.58
N ALA A 380 -1.57 6.29 30.68
CA ALA A 380 -2.49 6.56 29.57
C ALA A 380 -1.85 7.43 28.45
N THR A 381 -0.94 8.33 28.81
CA THR A 381 -0.35 9.31 27.87
C THR A 381 0.37 8.66 26.68
N PRO A 382 1.32 7.71 26.86
CA PRO A 382 1.99 7.08 25.74
C PRO A 382 1.04 6.18 24.92
N VAL A 383 -0.01 5.63 25.52
CA VAL A 383 -1.03 4.86 24.81
C VAL A 383 -1.84 5.74 23.88
N VAL A 384 -2.28 6.91 24.33
CA VAL A 384 -2.95 7.90 23.47
C VAL A 384 -2.00 8.37 22.38
N GLY A 385 -0.73 8.63 22.71
CA GLY A 385 0.31 8.94 21.72
C GLY A 385 0.44 7.85 20.68
N TYR A 386 0.43 6.58 21.09
CA TYR A 386 0.50 5.43 20.18
C TYR A 386 -0.73 5.35 19.27
N ALA A 387 -1.93 5.60 19.78
CA ALA A 387 -3.15 5.65 18.96
C ALA A 387 -3.07 6.76 17.88
N LEU A 388 -2.52 7.94 18.24
CA LEU A 388 -2.35 9.05 17.29
C LEU A 388 -1.37 8.72 16.15
N THR A 389 -0.43 7.81 16.35
CA THR A 389 0.44 7.36 15.25
C THR A 389 -0.34 6.74 14.10
N GLY A 390 -1.55 6.21 14.34
CA GLY A 390 -2.45 5.67 13.31
C GLY A 390 -2.80 6.65 12.19
N PHE A 391 -2.64 7.96 12.41
CA PHE A 391 -2.79 8.96 11.34
C PHE A 391 -1.77 8.82 10.21
N PHE A 392 -0.75 7.96 10.34
CA PHE A 392 0.15 7.63 9.23
C PHE A 392 -0.63 7.07 8.02
N GLY A 393 -1.68 6.28 8.25
CA GLY A 393 -2.48 5.68 7.18
C GLY A 393 -3.13 6.73 6.25
N PRO A 394 -3.90 7.70 6.78
CA PRO A 394 -4.41 8.84 6.01
C PRO A 394 -3.34 9.64 5.28
N VAL A 395 -2.21 9.95 5.94
CA VAL A 395 -1.09 10.69 5.32
C VAL A 395 -0.60 9.98 4.07
N VAL A 396 -0.35 8.68 4.17
CA VAL A 396 0.13 7.86 3.06
C VAL A 396 -0.90 7.77 1.93
N SER A 397 -2.16 7.55 2.25
CA SER A 397 -3.25 7.50 1.26
C SER A 397 -3.34 8.80 0.46
N LEU A 398 -3.18 9.95 1.13
CA LEU A 398 -3.16 11.27 0.49
C LEU A 398 -1.93 11.45 -0.40
N ILE A 399 -0.73 11.02 0.03
CA ILE A 399 0.49 11.11 -0.79
C ILE A 399 0.32 10.33 -2.10
N ILE A 400 -0.20 9.09 -2.04
CA ILE A 400 -0.46 8.26 -3.22
C ILE A 400 -1.43 8.99 -4.16
N THR A 401 -2.52 9.52 -3.62
CA THR A 401 -3.54 10.22 -4.40
C THR A 401 -3.00 11.52 -5.02
N ILE A 402 -2.19 12.29 -4.29
CA ILE A 402 -1.54 13.51 -4.79
C ILE A 402 -0.59 13.16 -5.93
N GLY A 403 0.24 12.11 -5.77
CA GLY A 403 1.15 11.65 -6.81
C GLY A 403 0.42 11.24 -8.09
N ALA A 404 -0.63 10.41 -7.95
CA ALA A 404 -1.41 9.92 -9.09
C ALA A 404 -2.19 11.03 -9.83
N SER A 405 -2.69 12.05 -9.10
CA SER A 405 -3.54 13.10 -9.67
C SER A 405 -2.75 14.21 -10.37
N ASN A 406 -1.49 14.42 -9.98
CA ASN A 406 -0.69 15.55 -10.43
C ASN A 406 0.30 15.20 -11.54
N VAL A 407 0.10 14.05 -12.18
CA VAL A 407 0.89 13.57 -13.31
C VAL A 407 -0.03 13.10 -14.43
N ALA A 408 0.26 13.49 -15.67
CA ALA A 408 -0.40 13.00 -16.88
C ALA A 408 0.63 12.30 -17.80
N GLY A 409 0.12 11.55 -18.79
CA GLY A 409 0.90 10.68 -19.65
C GLY A 409 1.04 9.27 -19.08
N ALA A 410 0.73 8.25 -19.89
CA ALA A 410 0.67 6.86 -19.43
C ALA A 410 2.00 6.36 -18.86
N THR A 411 3.10 6.63 -19.57
CA THR A 411 4.45 6.24 -19.13
C THR A 411 4.88 7.02 -17.88
N LYS A 412 4.60 8.34 -17.83
CA LYS A 412 4.97 9.20 -16.69
C LYS A 412 4.20 8.79 -15.42
N LYS A 413 2.91 8.45 -15.52
CA LYS A 413 2.11 7.89 -14.39
C LYS A 413 2.70 6.59 -13.88
N THR A 414 3.15 5.71 -14.77
CA THR A 414 3.79 4.44 -14.36
C THR A 414 5.11 4.69 -13.63
N VAL A 415 5.94 5.63 -14.10
CA VAL A 415 7.18 6.02 -13.42
C VAL A 415 6.91 6.64 -12.05
N MET A 416 5.90 7.51 -11.94
CA MET A 416 5.49 8.07 -10.65
C MET A 416 5.06 6.98 -9.67
N ALA A 417 4.22 6.04 -10.10
CA ALA A 417 3.79 4.92 -9.27
C ALA A 417 4.97 4.06 -8.81
N ALA A 418 5.88 3.71 -9.72
CA ALA A 418 7.10 2.97 -9.39
C ALA A 418 7.96 3.72 -8.37
N THR A 419 8.15 5.03 -8.55
CA THR A 419 8.91 5.87 -7.63
C THR A 419 8.29 5.92 -6.24
N VAL A 420 6.97 6.04 -6.16
CA VAL A 420 6.21 5.98 -4.90
C VAL A 420 6.41 4.64 -4.19
N PHE A 421 6.40 3.52 -4.91
CA PHE A 421 6.63 2.19 -4.32
C PHE A 421 8.09 2.00 -3.88
N VAL A 422 9.07 2.49 -4.63
CA VAL A 422 10.48 2.48 -4.20
C VAL A 422 10.65 3.31 -2.92
N ALA A 423 10.07 4.51 -2.88
CA ALA A 423 10.12 5.37 -1.70
C ALA A 423 9.42 4.75 -0.49
N TYR A 424 8.29 4.07 -0.70
CA TYR A 424 7.61 3.26 0.30
C TYR A 424 8.53 2.21 0.92
N THR A 425 9.25 1.44 0.10
CA THR A 425 10.15 0.40 0.60
C THR A 425 11.34 1.00 1.35
N VAL A 426 11.90 2.11 0.87
CA VAL A 426 12.99 2.83 1.55
C VAL A 426 12.58 3.29 2.95
N GLY A 427 11.40 3.91 3.10
CA GLY A 427 10.90 4.32 4.42
C GLY A 427 10.77 3.14 5.38
N ASN A 428 10.20 2.03 4.92
CA ASN A 428 10.03 0.83 5.74
C ASN A 428 11.35 0.10 6.08
N ILE A 429 12.39 0.26 5.27
CA ILE A 429 13.74 -0.25 5.58
C ILE A 429 14.38 0.59 6.68
N ILE A 430 14.25 1.92 6.61
CA ILE A 430 14.86 2.85 7.57
C ILE A 430 14.20 2.74 8.95
N GLY A 431 12.85 2.61 8.99
CA GLY A 431 12.09 2.63 10.24
C GLY A 431 12.62 1.71 11.35
N PRO A 432 12.75 0.40 11.10
CA PRO A 432 13.27 -0.55 12.10
C PRO A 432 14.70 -0.26 12.55
N GLN A 433 15.51 0.38 11.71
CA GLN A 433 16.91 0.72 12.03
C GLN A 433 17.04 1.89 13.00
N LEU A 434 15.97 2.67 13.19
CA LEU A 434 15.93 3.74 14.21
C LEU A 434 15.71 3.20 15.63
N ILE A 435 15.39 1.90 15.77
CA ILE A 435 15.13 1.29 17.08
C ILE A 435 16.44 0.79 17.66
N ASN A 436 16.91 1.50 18.68
CA ASN A 436 18.12 1.13 19.40
C ASN A 436 17.74 0.60 20.79
N SER A 437 17.90 -0.70 21.01
CA SER A 437 17.52 -1.36 22.26
C SER A 437 18.38 -0.90 23.46
N SER A 438 19.59 -0.39 23.21
CA SER A 438 20.46 0.13 24.28
C SER A 438 19.88 1.38 24.96
N THR A 439 19.02 2.12 24.22
CA THR A 439 18.37 3.35 24.72
C THR A 439 16.94 3.11 25.22
N LYS A 440 16.55 1.84 25.41
CA LYS A 440 15.22 1.46 25.95
C LYS A 440 14.90 2.19 27.27
N ALA A 441 15.86 2.29 28.18
CA ALA A 441 15.69 2.98 29.46
C ALA A 441 15.44 4.49 29.31
N GLN A 442 15.82 5.08 28.17
CA GLN A 442 15.63 6.50 27.85
C GLN A 442 14.41 6.69 26.91
N HIS A 443 13.55 5.67 26.76
CA HIS A 443 12.34 5.70 25.91
C HIS A 443 12.61 5.81 24.40
N TYR A 444 13.68 5.18 23.88
CA TYR A 444 14.04 5.15 22.45
C TYR A 444 14.10 6.56 21.80
N PRO A 445 14.94 7.48 22.29
CA PRO A 445 14.96 8.87 21.82
C PRO A 445 15.28 8.97 20.32
N GLU A 446 16.14 8.11 19.78
CA GLU A 446 16.52 8.09 18.37
C GLU A 446 15.31 7.77 17.48
N LEU A 447 14.47 6.82 17.91
CA LEU A 447 13.26 6.45 17.18
C LEU A 447 12.29 7.64 17.07
N TRP A 448 11.90 8.20 18.22
CA TRP A 448 10.87 9.24 18.22
C TRP A 448 11.35 10.54 17.59
N THR A 449 12.60 10.92 17.86
CA THR A 449 13.21 12.10 17.21
C THR A 449 13.32 11.90 15.70
N GLY A 450 13.78 10.73 15.26
CA GLY A 450 13.85 10.40 13.83
C GLY A 450 12.50 10.45 13.13
N LEU A 451 11.46 9.90 13.78
CA LEU A 451 10.09 9.94 13.23
C LEU A 451 9.54 11.38 13.17
N ILE A 452 9.74 12.18 14.20
CA ILE A 452 9.35 13.61 14.19
C ILE A 452 10.04 14.35 13.05
N ILE A 453 11.33 14.16 12.86
CA ILE A 453 12.11 14.75 11.76
C ILE A 453 11.52 14.31 10.40
N CYS A 454 11.22 13.03 10.22
CA CYS A 454 10.62 12.50 9.00
C CYS A 454 9.26 13.17 8.69
N TYR A 455 8.41 13.37 9.71
CA TYR A 455 7.13 14.06 9.51
C TYR A 455 7.29 15.57 9.26
N CYS A 456 8.29 16.22 9.85
CA CYS A 456 8.66 17.60 9.51
C CYS A 456 9.14 17.71 8.05
N ILE A 457 9.94 16.74 7.57
CA ILE A 457 10.36 16.66 6.16
C ILE A 457 9.12 16.46 5.25
N THR A 458 8.20 15.60 5.65
CA THR A 458 6.94 15.38 4.90
C THR A 458 6.13 16.66 4.78
N ILE A 459 5.94 17.42 5.86
CA ILE A 459 5.24 18.70 5.85
C ILE A 459 5.96 19.71 4.98
N THR A 460 7.28 19.84 5.12
CA THR A 460 8.09 20.79 4.33
C THR A 460 8.00 20.48 2.84
N ALA A 461 8.12 19.21 2.46
CA ALA A 461 7.98 18.77 1.07
C ALA A 461 6.55 18.98 0.54
N ALA A 462 5.52 18.77 1.38
CA ALA A 462 4.12 19.03 1.02
C ALA A 462 3.87 20.53 0.76
N VAL A 463 4.40 21.42 1.61
CA VAL A 463 4.31 22.87 1.41
C VAL A 463 5.06 23.29 0.13
N ALA A 464 6.26 22.75 -0.10
CA ALA A 464 7.02 23.00 -1.34
C ALA A 464 6.23 22.54 -2.57
N LEU A 465 5.63 21.36 -2.52
CA LEU A 465 4.78 20.85 -3.60
C LEU A 465 3.56 21.75 -3.83
N TYR A 466 2.89 22.17 -2.77
CA TYR A 466 1.76 23.09 -2.85
C TYR A 466 2.13 24.38 -3.57
N VAL A 467 3.26 24.99 -3.22
CA VAL A 467 3.75 26.23 -3.86
C VAL A 467 4.04 25.99 -5.35
N VAL A 468 4.70 24.87 -5.70
CA VAL A 468 4.98 24.52 -7.09
C VAL A 468 3.68 24.37 -7.90
N LEU A 469 2.72 23.58 -7.40
CA LEU A 469 1.46 23.32 -8.09
C LEU A 469 0.60 24.58 -8.19
N TRP A 470 0.56 25.39 -7.13
CA TRP A 470 -0.17 26.67 -7.12
C TRP A 470 0.39 27.66 -8.15
N ARG A 471 1.74 27.80 -8.22
CA ARG A 471 2.40 28.65 -9.23
C ARG A 471 2.09 28.19 -10.65
N GLU A 472 2.20 26.89 -10.91
CA GLU A 472 1.88 26.29 -12.22
C GLU A 472 0.42 26.55 -12.61
N ASN A 473 -0.52 26.31 -11.69
CA ASN A 473 -1.94 26.58 -11.93
C ASN A 473 -2.20 28.07 -12.22
N ARG A 474 -1.53 28.98 -11.50
CA ARG A 474 -1.67 30.42 -11.70
C ARG A 474 -1.12 30.85 -13.06
N LEU A 475 0.05 30.34 -13.47
CA LEU A 475 0.62 30.60 -14.79
C LEU A 475 -0.31 30.10 -15.91
N ARG A 476 -0.90 28.92 -15.74
CA ARG A 476 -1.84 28.36 -16.73
C ARG A 476 -3.18 29.08 -16.78
N SER A 477 -3.60 29.74 -15.71
CA SER A 477 -4.85 30.52 -15.70
C SER A 477 -4.73 31.81 -16.49
N THR A 478 -3.52 32.27 -16.80
CA THR A 478 -3.28 33.48 -17.63
C THR A 478 -3.16 33.17 -19.13
N LEU A 479 -3.15 31.89 -19.51
CA LEU A 479 -3.11 31.51 -20.93
C LEU A 479 -4.51 31.61 -21.53
N GLU A 480 -4.66 32.37 -22.61
CA GLU A 480 -5.86 32.32 -23.45
C GLU A 480 -5.83 31.00 -24.26
N LEU A 481 -6.64 30.04 -23.86
CA LEU A 481 -6.69 28.72 -24.46
C LEU A 481 -7.98 28.56 -25.26
N ASP A 482 -7.84 28.18 -26.54
CA ASP A 482 -8.96 27.93 -27.43
C ASP A 482 -9.60 26.56 -27.11
N GLU A 483 -10.93 26.53 -26.87
CA GLU A 483 -11.68 25.31 -26.57
C GLU A 483 -11.60 24.27 -27.71
N VAL A 484 -11.45 24.71 -28.95
CA VAL A 484 -11.28 23.86 -30.13
C VAL A 484 -9.96 23.05 -30.06
N GLN A 485 -8.92 23.64 -29.49
CA GLN A 485 -7.64 22.96 -29.25
C GLN A 485 -7.75 21.93 -28.11
N ARG A 486 -8.59 22.18 -27.13
CA ARG A 486 -8.83 21.25 -26.00
C ARG A 486 -9.34 19.89 -26.49
N ASP A 487 -10.32 19.91 -27.41
CA ASP A 487 -10.92 18.67 -27.95
C ASP A 487 -9.94 17.89 -28.82
N LYS A 488 -9.06 18.57 -29.56
CA LYS A 488 -8.02 17.91 -30.36
C LYS A 488 -6.95 17.23 -29.51
N ILE A 489 -6.56 17.84 -28.40
CA ILE A 489 -5.50 17.37 -27.50
C ILE A 489 -6.03 16.34 -26.49
N ALA A 490 -7.35 16.26 -26.27
CA ALA A 490 -7.97 15.38 -25.29
C ALA A 490 -7.67 13.88 -25.53
N PHE A 491 -7.36 13.49 -26.77
CA PHE A 491 -7.05 12.11 -27.15
C PHE A 491 -5.55 11.81 -27.22
N ASP A 492 -4.69 12.82 -27.09
CA ASP A 492 -3.24 12.66 -27.11
C ASP A 492 -2.73 12.26 -25.72
N ASP A 493 -1.86 11.23 -25.67
CA ASP A 493 -1.16 10.83 -24.43
C ASP A 493 -0.04 11.83 -24.13
N LEU A 494 -0.43 13.05 -23.75
CA LEU A 494 0.44 14.14 -23.36
C LEU A 494 0.74 14.11 -21.86
N THR A 495 1.94 14.56 -21.51
CA THR A 495 2.29 14.76 -20.10
C THR A 495 1.57 15.99 -19.53
N ASP A 496 1.54 16.08 -18.20
CA ASP A 496 1.02 17.24 -17.49
C ASP A 496 1.77 18.54 -17.84
N LYS A 497 3.04 18.47 -18.26
CA LYS A 497 3.83 19.61 -18.74
C LYS A 497 3.48 19.98 -20.18
N GLN A 498 3.22 18.98 -21.03
CA GLN A 498 2.89 19.19 -22.44
C GLN A 498 1.45 19.65 -22.66
N ASN A 499 0.52 19.27 -21.76
CA ASN A 499 -0.88 19.62 -21.84
C ASN A 499 -1.15 20.97 -21.12
N PRO A 500 -1.41 22.07 -21.85
CA PRO A 500 -1.67 23.38 -21.25
C PRO A 500 -3.00 23.46 -20.49
N PHE A 501 -3.95 22.56 -20.80
CA PHE A 501 -5.26 22.49 -20.14
C PHE A 501 -5.23 21.70 -18.84
N PHE A 502 -4.14 20.99 -18.56
CA PHE A 502 -4.03 20.20 -17.33
C PHE A 502 -4.02 21.13 -16.11
N ARG A 503 -4.89 20.85 -15.14
CA ARG A 503 -4.95 21.56 -13.85
C ARG A 503 -4.51 20.64 -12.74
N TYR A 504 -3.57 21.12 -11.94
CA TYR A 504 -3.05 20.37 -10.81
C TYR A 504 -4.02 20.42 -9.62
N ALA A 505 -4.20 19.29 -8.93
CA ALA A 505 -5.00 19.17 -7.73
C ALA A 505 -4.15 19.54 -6.49
N LEU A 506 -4.61 20.52 -5.74
CA LEU A 506 -3.94 21.05 -4.52
C LEU A 506 -4.40 20.35 -3.25
#